data_c88dcacce75e25855dfa7b511fe2cbdf
#
_entry.id   c88dcacce75e25855dfa7b511fe2cbdf
#
_cell.length_a   1.000
_cell.length_b   1.000
_cell.length_c   1.000
_cell.angle_alpha   90.00
_cell.angle_beta   90.00
_cell.angle_gamma   90.00
#
_symmetry.space_group_name_H-M   'P 1'
#
loop_
_entity.id
_entity.type
_entity.pdbx_description
1 polymer ?
#
loop_
_entity_poly.entity_id
_entity_poly.type
_entity_poly.pdbx_seq_one_letter_code
_entity_poly.pdbx_strand_id
1 'polypeptide(L)'
;RFERPEMTLERIGYGAGSRDLPDRPNVLRLWLGEGVATATRPMVLIETNIDDMTGEMVGYVLEKLLAQGAADAWLTPVQMKKNRPGVVLSVICREPEEEALARLLLRETSTLGVRVRPVHRWEAEREVLEFESSLGPAAVKVKRLPDEPPRVAPEYEACKRLAEASGLPLAEVYRIVQAEGEAELGRRDSR
;
A
#
# COMPACT_ATOMS: atom_id res chain seq x y z
N ARG A 1 -24.92 -8.01 0.78
CA ARG A 1 -23.90 -8.87 1.42
C ARG A 1 -24.62 -9.62 2.55
N PHE A 2 -24.49 -10.94 2.60
CA PHE A 2 -25.10 -11.79 3.64
C PHE A 2 -24.11 -12.23 4.72
N GLU A 3 -22.91 -11.68 4.72
CA GLU A 3 -21.89 -11.94 5.72
C GLU A 3 -21.96 -10.89 6.83
N ARG A 4 -21.88 -11.37 8.05
CA ARG A 4 -21.77 -10.53 9.23
C ARG A 4 -20.37 -9.90 9.27
N PRO A 5 -20.23 -8.55 9.29
CA PRO A 5 -18.95 -7.92 9.52
C PRO A 5 -18.45 -8.25 10.93
N GLU A 6 -17.13 -8.28 11.10
CA GLU A 6 -16.52 -8.32 12.44
C GLU A 6 -16.84 -7.02 13.17
N MET A 7 -17.52 -7.15 14.30
CA MET A 7 -18.00 -5.99 15.07
C MET A 7 -18.17 -6.34 16.54
N THR A 8 -17.89 -5.38 17.39
CA THR A 8 -18.32 -5.42 18.80
C THR A 8 -19.77 -5.06 18.87
N LEU A 9 -20.61 -6.04 19.25
CA LEU A 9 -22.06 -5.87 19.26
C LEU A 9 -22.50 -5.03 20.47
N GLU A 10 -23.22 -3.93 20.22
CA GLU A 10 -23.78 -3.07 21.27
C GLU A 10 -25.25 -3.39 21.52
N ARG A 11 -26.06 -3.52 20.46
CA ARG A 11 -27.50 -3.74 20.54
C ARG A 11 -27.99 -4.65 19.43
N ILE A 12 -29.07 -5.39 19.74
CA ILE A 12 -29.82 -6.17 18.77
C ILE A 12 -31.27 -5.67 18.78
N GLY A 13 -31.76 -5.34 17.60
CA GLY A 13 -33.17 -5.00 17.39
C GLY A 13 -33.87 -6.07 16.56
N TYR A 14 -35.15 -6.26 16.80
CA TYR A 14 -36.01 -7.13 16.01
C TYR A 14 -37.23 -6.35 15.54
N GLY A 15 -37.58 -6.53 14.27
CA GLY A 15 -38.83 -6.05 13.70
C GLY A 15 -39.63 -7.19 13.12
N ALA A 16 -40.91 -7.30 13.45
CA ALA A 16 -41.79 -8.31 12.88
C ALA A 16 -42.56 -7.74 11.69
N GLY A 17 -42.57 -8.49 10.57
CA GLY A 17 -43.42 -8.15 9.43
C GLY A 17 -44.86 -8.64 9.63
N SER A 18 -45.81 -8.04 8.92
CA SER A 18 -47.24 -8.40 8.99
C SER A 18 -47.62 -9.70 8.27
N ARG A 19 -46.70 -10.26 7.47
CA ARG A 19 -46.98 -11.48 6.71
C ARG A 19 -46.58 -12.71 7.53
N ASP A 20 -47.54 -13.63 7.71
CA ASP A 20 -47.30 -14.88 8.39
C ASP A 20 -46.69 -15.91 7.40
N LEU A 21 -45.58 -16.54 7.77
CA LEU A 21 -44.86 -17.54 6.98
C LEU A 21 -44.91 -18.87 7.74
N PRO A 22 -45.38 -19.97 7.11
CA PRO A 22 -45.66 -21.22 7.81
C PRO A 22 -44.44 -21.96 8.33
N ASP A 23 -43.27 -21.70 7.76
CA ASP A 23 -42.00 -22.42 8.00
C ASP A 23 -40.93 -21.62 8.76
N ARG A 24 -41.14 -20.32 8.93
CA ARG A 24 -40.15 -19.44 9.57
C ARG A 24 -40.77 -18.13 10.04
N PRO A 25 -40.21 -17.50 11.07
CA PRO A 25 -40.68 -16.17 11.51
C PRO A 25 -40.31 -15.12 10.46
N ASN A 26 -41.27 -14.22 10.16
CA ASN A 26 -41.03 -13.04 9.32
C ASN A 26 -40.47 -11.92 10.17
N VAL A 27 -39.18 -11.98 10.46
CA VAL A 27 -38.49 -11.09 11.39
C VAL A 27 -37.23 -10.51 10.72
N LEU A 28 -37.09 -9.19 10.82
CA LEU A 28 -35.83 -8.51 10.54
C LEU A 28 -35.02 -8.45 11.85
N ARG A 29 -33.77 -8.88 11.81
CA ARG A 29 -32.81 -8.71 12.90
C ARG A 29 -31.82 -7.63 12.50
N LEU A 30 -31.70 -6.57 13.30
CA LEU A 30 -30.72 -5.50 13.16
C LEU A 30 -29.67 -5.67 14.25
N TRP A 31 -28.42 -5.58 13.85
CA TRP A 31 -27.29 -5.51 14.77
C TRP A 31 -26.67 -4.12 14.71
N LEU A 32 -26.57 -3.47 15.85
CA LEU A 32 -25.84 -2.22 16.02
C LEU A 32 -24.57 -2.53 16.83
N GLY A 33 -23.43 -2.02 16.39
CA GLY A 33 -22.17 -2.20 17.08
C GLY A 33 -21.05 -1.43 16.38
N GLU A 34 -19.94 -1.33 17.06
CA GLU A 34 -18.72 -0.77 16.48
C GLU A 34 -18.01 -1.83 15.67
N GLY A 35 -17.69 -1.48 14.40
CA GLY A 35 -16.83 -2.32 13.58
C GLY A 35 -15.47 -2.46 14.24
N VAL A 36 -14.97 -3.69 14.37
CA VAL A 36 -13.57 -3.89 14.73
C VAL A 36 -12.78 -3.26 13.58
N ALA A 37 -12.13 -2.14 13.85
CA ALA A 37 -11.20 -1.55 12.92
C ALA A 37 -10.04 -2.56 12.73
N THR A 38 -10.22 -3.48 11.79
CA THR A 38 -9.07 -4.20 11.28
C THR A 38 -8.15 -3.14 10.70
N ALA A 39 -6.93 -3.04 11.19
CA ALA A 39 -5.91 -2.10 10.73
C ALA A 39 -5.53 -2.30 9.24
N THR A 40 -6.14 -3.25 8.57
CA THR A 40 -5.99 -3.52 7.14
C THR A 40 -7.01 -2.72 6.36
N ARG A 41 -6.60 -1.57 5.83
CA ARG A 41 -7.38 -0.89 4.79
C ARG A 41 -7.50 -1.85 3.60
N PRO A 42 -8.71 -2.06 3.06
CA PRO A 42 -8.90 -2.97 1.93
C PRO A 42 -8.01 -2.51 0.76
N MET A 43 -7.16 -3.40 0.34
CA MET A 43 -6.25 -3.21 -0.79
C MET A 43 -6.66 -4.16 -1.91
N VAL A 44 -6.40 -3.77 -3.13
CA VAL A 44 -6.61 -4.58 -4.32
C VAL A 44 -5.32 -4.68 -5.12
N LEU A 45 -5.13 -5.82 -5.75
CA LEU A 45 -4.09 -6.06 -6.73
C LEU A 45 -4.73 -6.09 -8.11
N ILE A 46 -4.29 -5.21 -8.99
CA ILE A 46 -4.69 -5.15 -10.39
C ILE A 46 -3.54 -5.68 -11.23
N GLU A 47 -3.79 -6.64 -12.12
CA GLU A 47 -2.76 -7.24 -12.96
C GLU A 47 -3.21 -7.35 -14.42
N THR A 48 -2.27 -7.17 -15.31
CA THR A 48 -2.44 -7.47 -16.74
C THR A 48 -1.16 -8.00 -17.35
N ASN A 49 -1.30 -8.79 -18.43
CA ASN A 49 -0.18 -9.32 -19.19
C ASN A 49 -0.03 -8.53 -20.48
N ILE A 50 1.19 -8.12 -20.83
CA ILE A 50 1.53 -7.31 -22.01
C ILE A 50 2.69 -7.97 -22.75
N ASP A 51 2.52 -8.24 -24.07
CA ASP A 51 3.52 -8.85 -24.95
C ASP A 51 3.78 -8.07 -26.24
N ASP A 52 3.23 -6.86 -26.36
CA ASP A 52 3.24 -6.05 -27.57
C ASP A 52 3.50 -4.55 -27.33
N MET A 53 4.07 -4.20 -26.17
CA MET A 53 4.50 -2.82 -25.85
C MET A 53 6.00 -2.76 -25.62
N THR A 54 6.60 -1.59 -25.93
CA THR A 54 8.00 -1.33 -25.63
C THR A 54 8.22 -1.06 -24.15
N GLY A 55 9.45 -1.31 -23.63
CA GLY A 55 9.80 -1.02 -22.26
C GLY A 55 9.60 0.46 -21.88
N GLU A 56 9.85 1.38 -22.82
CA GLU A 56 9.63 2.83 -22.60
C GLU A 56 8.15 3.16 -22.37
N MET A 57 7.26 2.57 -23.19
CA MET A 57 5.81 2.77 -23.01
C MET A 57 5.32 2.22 -21.68
N VAL A 58 5.78 1.02 -21.30
CA VAL A 58 5.40 0.41 -20.02
C VAL A 58 5.98 1.19 -18.84
N GLY A 59 7.22 1.70 -18.96
CA GLY A 59 7.83 2.59 -17.96
C GLY A 59 7.01 3.85 -17.71
N TYR A 60 6.57 4.51 -18.78
CA TYR A 60 5.68 5.67 -18.71
C TYR A 60 4.35 5.36 -17.99
N VAL A 61 3.78 4.18 -18.25
CA VAL A 61 2.54 3.76 -17.58
C VAL A 61 2.78 3.56 -16.08
N LEU A 62 3.92 2.96 -15.68
CA LEU A 62 4.29 2.82 -14.27
C LEU A 62 4.35 4.16 -13.54
N GLU A 63 5.02 5.15 -14.14
CA GLU A 63 5.10 6.50 -13.57
C GLU A 63 3.72 7.13 -13.39
N LYS A 64 2.85 6.99 -14.39
CA LYS A 64 1.47 7.48 -14.30
C LYS A 64 0.65 6.80 -13.20
N LEU A 65 0.78 5.48 -13.05
CA LEU A 65 0.08 4.73 -12.01
C LEU A 65 0.46 5.22 -10.62
N LEU A 66 1.76 5.41 -10.36
CA LEU A 66 2.26 5.93 -9.10
C LEU A 66 1.79 7.38 -8.86
N ALA A 67 1.85 8.23 -9.88
CA ALA A 67 1.37 9.61 -9.81
C ALA A 67 -0.15 9.70 -9.55
N GLN A 68 -0.92 8.68 -9.97
CA GLN A 68 -2.38 8.61 -9.78
C GLN A 68 -2.79 7.93 -8.48
N GLY A 69 -1.83 7.62 -7.59
CA GLY A 69 -2.10 7.15 -6.23
C GLY A 69 -2.01 5.63 -6.04
N ALA A 70 -1.43 4.90 -7.00
CA ALA A 70 -1.06 3.52 -6.73
C ALA A 70 -0.11 3.45 -5.53
N ALA A 71 -0.37 2.52 -4.61
CA ALA A 71 0.50 2.31 -3.46
C ALA A 71 1.84 1.68 -3.86
N ASP A 72 1.83 0.88 -4.92
CA ASP A 72 3.01 0.32 -5.58
C ASP A 72 2.64 -0.18 -6.98
N ALA A 73 3.63 -0.22 -7.89
CA ALA A 73 3.48 -0.78 -9.23
C ALA A 73 4.80 -1.37 -9.72
N TRP A 74 4.76 -2.56 -10.33
CA TRP A 74 5.97 -3.25 -10.80
C TRP A 74 5.71 -4.11 -12.01
N LEU A 75 6.81 -4.54 -12.65
CA LEU A 75 6.81 -5.44 -13.78
C LEU A 75 7.46 -6.77 -13.41
N THR A 76 6.82 -7.86 -13.80
CA THR A 76 7.37 -9.21 -13.70
C THR A 76 7.55 -9.78 -15.10
N PRO A 77 8.79 -10.08 -15.56
CA PRO A 77 9.02 -10.74 -16.83
C PRO A 77 8.37 -12.13 -16.86
N VAL A 78 7.70 -12.44 -17.96
CA VAL A 78 7.02 -13.73 -18.16
C VAL A 78 7.17 -14.23 -19.59
N GLN A 79 7.09 -15.55 -19.77
CA GLN A 79 6.94 -16.16 -21.08
C GLN A 79 5.45 -16.41 -21.33
N MET A 80 4.90 -15.82 -22.40
CA MET A 80 3.49 -15.91 -22.76
C MET A 80 3.24 -16.95 -23.85
N LYS A 81 1.96 -17.18 -24.16
CA LYS A 81 1.53 -18.05 -25.28
C LYS A 81 2.25 -17.67 -26.57
N LYS A 82 2.39 -18.61 -27.50
CA LYS A 82 3.12 -18.46 -28.76
C LYS A 82 4.59 -18.11 -28.57
N ASN A 83 5.13 -18.49 -27.42
CA ASN A 83 6.55 -18.28 -27.06
C ASN A 83 6.99 -16.82 -27.10
N ARG A 84 6.11 -15.88 -26.76
CA ARG A 84 6.42 -14.45 -26.71
C ARG A 84 6.92 -14.03 -25.34
N PRO A 85 8.06 -13.31 -25.25
CA PRO A 85 8.43 -12.63 -24.04
C PRO A 85 7.40 -11.52 -23.74
N GLY A 86 7.08 -11.33 -22.49
CA GLY A 86 6.16 -10.28 -22.07
C GLY A 86 6.38 -9.91 -20.61
N VAL A 87 5.51 -9.07 -20.08
CA VAL A 87 5.52 -8.67 -18.69
C VAL A 87 4.13 -8.80 -18.07
N VAL A 88 4.08 -9.14 -16.80
CA VAL A 88 2.91 -8.89 -15.96
C VAL A 88 3.12 -7.52 -15.33
N LEU A 89 2.25 -6.57 -15.64
CA LEU A 89 2.16 -5.31 -14.92
C LEU A 89 1.22 -5.50 -13.75
N SER A 90 1.73 -5.28 -12.54
CA SER A 90 1.02 -5.42 -11.28
C SER A 90 0.94 -4.08 -10.57
N VAL A 91 -0.22 -3.78 -9.99
CA VAL A 91 -0.50 -2.53 -9.26
C VAL A 91 -1.21 -2.86 -7.97
N ILE A 92 -0.71 -2.36 -6.85
CA ILE A 92 -1.43 -2.37 -5.58
C ILE A 92 -2.00 -0.98 -5.30
N CYS A 93 -3.29 -0.92 -4.98
CA CYS A 93 -3.97 0.32 -4.60
C CYS A 93 -5.02 0.07 -3.52
N ARG A 94 -5.58 1.13 -2.96
CA ARG A 94 -6.76 1.03 -2.11
C ARG A 94 -8.00 0.80 -2.96
N GLU A 95 -9.01 0.15 -2.39
CA GLU A 95 -10.27 -0.14 -3.09
C GLU A 95 -10.91 1.08 -3.80
N PRO A 96 -10.92 2.31 -3.22
CA PRO A 96 -11.49 3.48 -3.89
C PRO A 96 -10.74 3.91 -5.17
N GLU A 97 -9.45 3.61 -5.29
CA GLU A 97 -8.63 3.96 -6.46
C GLU A 97 -8.70 2.91 -7.59
N GLU A 98 -9.30 1.74 -7.34
CA GLU A 98 -9.36 0.60 -8.26
C GLU A 98 -9.86 1.00 -9.66
N GLU A 99 -11.04 1.63 -9.73
CA GLU A 99 -11.67 1.95 -11.02
C GLU A 99 -10.82 2.93 -11.82
N ALA A 100 -10.25 3.95 -11.17
CA ALA A 100 -9.43 4.95 -11.84
C ALA A 100 -8.15 4.34 -12.42
N LEU A 101 -7.47 3.48 -11.65
CA LEU A 101 -6.23 2.83 -12.08
C LEU A 101 -6.49 1.73 -13.12
N ALA A 102 -7.58 0.98 -13.00
CA ALA A 102 -8.00 0.01 -14.02
C ALA A 102 -8.30 0.71 -15.36
N ARG A 103 -9.01 1.84 -15.34
CA ARG A 103 -9.27 2.65 -16.53
C ARG A 103 -7.99 3.21 -17.17
N LEU A 104 -7.03 3.64 -16.32
CA LEU A 104 -5.73 4.11 -16.79
C LEU A 104 -4.99 2.98 -17.51
N LEU A 105 -4.93 1.78 -16.96
CA LEU A 105 -4.33 0.61 -17.60
C LEU A 105 -4.97 0.29 -18.96
N LEU A 106 -6.30 0.24 -19.01
CA LEU A 106 -7.03 -0.03 -20.26
C LEU A 106 -6.83 1.05 -21.32
N ARG A 107 -6.57 2.29 -20.92
CA ARG A 107 -6.35 3.42 -21.83
C ARG A 107 -4.91 3.50 -22.32
N GLU A 108 -3.93 3.28 -21.44
CA GLU A 108 -2.52 3.57 -21.72
C GLU A 108 -1.74 2.32 -22.16
N THR A 109 -2.38 1.14 -22.13
CA THR A 109 -1.74 -0.11 -22.59
C THR A 109 -2.54 -0.80 -23.69
N SER A 110 -1.92 -1.79 -24.32
CA SER A 110 -2.55 -2.66 -25.33
C SER A 110 -3.50 -3.69 -24.73
N THR A 111 -3.59 -3.78 -23.39
CA THR A 111 -4.42 -4.80 -22.74
C THR A 111 -5.92 -4.62 -23.04
N LEU A 112 -6.61 -5.75 -23.24
CA LEU A 112 -8.06 -5.79 -23.41
C LEU A 112 -8.81 -5.98 -22.09
N GLY A 113 -8.08 -6.21 -20.98
CA GLY A 113 -8.69 -6.43 -19.68
C GLY A 113 -7.67 -6.59 -18.57
N VAL A 114 -8.10 -6.27 -17.35
CA VAL A 114 -7.32 -6.40 -16.15
C VAL A 114 -7.95 -7.42 -15.21
N ARG A 115 -7.14 -8.10 -14.40
CA ARG A 115 -7.58 -8.97 -13.31
C ARG A 115 -7.49 -8.18 -12.02
N VAL A 116 -8.54 -8.23 -11.22
CA VAL A 116 -8.58 -7.55 -9.92
C VAL A 116 -8.85 -8.59 -8.84
N ARG A 117 -8.10 -8.52 -7.74
CA ARG A 117 -8.32 -9.35 -6.56
C ARG A 117 -8.03 -8.60 -5.27
N PRO A 118 -8.83 -8.81 -4.22
CA PRO A 118 -8.53 -8.24 -2.92
C PRO A 118 -7.24 -8.88 -2.37
N VAL A 119 -6.46 -8.08 -1.65
CA VAL A 119 -5.25 -8.54 -0.96
C VAL A 119 -5.26 -8.10 0.49
N HIS A 120 -4.79 -8.99 1.36
CA HIS A 120 -4.48 -8.64 2.74
C HIS A 120 -3.05 -8.15 2.81
N ARG A 121 -2.86 -6.95 3.39
CA ARG A 121 -1.54 -6.35 3.56
C ARG A 121 -1.28 -6.11 5.04
N TRP A 122 -0.21 -6.70 5.53
CA TRP A 122 0.32 -6.40 6.85
C TRP A 122 1.33 -5.27 6.73
N GLU A 123 1.09 -4.18 7.43
CA GLU A 123 1.99 -3.03 7.44
C GLU A 123 2.48 -2.78 8.86
N ALA A 124 3.79 -2.61 8.99
CA ALA A 124 4.35 -2.08 10.22
C ALA A 124 3.98 -0.61 10.36
N GLU A 125 3.84 -0.13 11.58
CA GLU A 125 3.78 1.30 11.83
C GLU A 125 5.06 1.95 11.34
N ARG A 126 4.91 3.07 10.63
CA ARG A 126 6.04 3.82 10.09
C ARG A 126 5.80 5.32 10.22
N GLU A 127 6.87 6.03 10.53
CA GLU A 127 6.92 7.48 10.54
C GLU A 127 8.18 7.96 9.83
N VAL A 128 8.18 9.21 9.38
CA VAL A 128 9.37 9.88 8.87
C VAL A 128 9.86 10.82 9.98
N LEU A 129 11.11 10.62 10.38
CA LEU A 129 11.79 11.47 11.35
C LEU A 129 12.75 12.39 10.60
N GLU A 130 12.41 13.67 10.57
CA GLU A 130 13.28 14.73 10.05
C GLU A 130 14.16 15.30 11.17
N PHE A 131 15.44 15.54 10.88
CA PHE A 131 16.39 16.08 11.84
C PHE A 131 17.59 16.75 11.14
N GLU A 132 18.34 17.56 11.89
CA GLU A 132 19.61 18.11 11.43
C GLU A 132 20.73 17.10 11.69
N SER A 133 21.35 16.61 10.61
CA SER A 133 22.54 15.77 10.68
C SER A 133 23.81 16.62 10.59
N SER A 134 24.96 15.99 10.86
CA SER A 134 26.27 16.62 10.64
C SER A 134 26.53 17.04 9.18
N LEU A 135 25.75 16.50 8.23
CA LEU A 135 25.83 16.81 6.81
C LEU A 135 24.74 17.79 6.34
N GLY A 136 23.82 18.20 7.22
CA GLY A 136 22.66 19.07 6.94
C GLY A 136 21.31 18.37 7.14
N PRO A 137 20.22 18.95 6.61
CA PRO A 137 18.87 18.43 6.82
C PRO A 137 18.69 17.02 6.28
N ALA A 138 18.38 16.07 7.15
CA ALA A 138 18.25 14.64 6.87
C ALA A 138 16.88 14.12 7.28
N ALA A 139 16.50 12.96 6.72
CA ALA A 139 15.30 12.25 7.06
C ALA A 139 15.55 10.75 7.10
N VAL A 140 14.90 10.08 8.05
CA VAL A 140 14.92 8.64 8.19
C VAL A 140 13.51 8.09 8.33
N LYS A 141 13.27 6.89 7.80
CA LYS A 141 12.08 6.09 8.06
C LYS A 141 12.27 5.33 9.36
N VAL A 142 11.35 5.48 10.28
CA VAL A 142 11.30 4.70 11.51
C VAL A 142 10.20 3.66 11.36
N LYS A 143 10.56 2.39 11.45
CA LYS A 143 9.64 1.25 11.49
C LYS A 143 9.46 0.80 12.92
N ARG A 144 8.18 0.69 13.37
CA ARG A 144 7.82 0.17 14.68
C ARG A 144 7.05 -1.13 14.54
N LEU A 145 7.42 -2.12 15.33
CA LEU A 145 6.69 -3.37 15.50
C LEU A 145 6.34 -3.53 16.99
N PRO A 146 5.22 -4.18 17.31
CA PRO A 146 4.93 -4.54 18.70
C PRO A 146 6.09 -5.39 19.25
N ASP A 147 6.49 -5.12 20.49
CA ASP A 147 7.49 -5.89 21.25
C ASP A 147 8.92 -5.92 20.63
N GLU A 148 9.20 -5.10 19.63
CA GLU A 148 10.54 -4.94 19.04
C GLU A 148 11.04 -3.50 19.18
N PRO A 149 12.37 -3.28 19.29
CA PRO A 149 12.92 -1.95 19.21
C PRO A 149 12.68 -1.35 17.80
N PRO A 150 12.45 -0.04 17.71
CA PRO A 150 12.25 0.62 16.44
C PRO A 150 13.49 0.48 15.54
N ARG A 151 13.27 0.38 14.24
CA ARG A 151 14.33 0.31 13.23
C ARG A 151 14.34 1.56 12.39
N VAL A 152 15.53 2.10 12.18
CA VAL A 152 15.77 3.32 11.42
C VAL A 152 16.38 2.99 10.06
N ALA A 153 15.89 3.63 9.00
CA ALA A 153 16.45 3.52 7.66
C ALA A 153 16.49 4.91 7.00
N PRO A 154 17.65 5.36 6.48
CA PRO A 154 17.76 6.64 5.80
C PRO A 154 16.84 6.77 4.59
N GLU A 155 16.30 7.97 4.38
CA GLU A 155 15.56 8.32 3.18
C GLU A 155 16.50 8.56 2.00
N TYR A 156 16.25 7.86 0.89
CA TYR A 156 17.13 7.90 -0.28
C TYR A 156 17.32 9.32 -0.82
N GLU A 157 16.24 10.06 -1.05
CA GLU A 157 16.32 11.41 -1.64
C GLU A 157 17.06 12.41 -0.72
N ALA A 158 16.91 12.27 0.60
CA ALA A 158 17.68 13.05 1.55
C ALA A 158 19.17 12.71 1.47
N CYS A 159 19.52 11.42 1.50
CA CYS A 159 20.92 10.98 1.39
C CYS A 159 21.55 11.35 0.05
N LYS A 160 20.82 11.27 -1.06
CA LYS A 160 21.30 11.66 -2.39
C LYS A 160 21.68 13.14 -2.41
N ARG A 161 20.79 14.03 -1.93
CA ARG A 161 21.08 15.46 -1.83
C ARG A 161 22.32 15.74 -0.97
N LEU A 162 22.43 15.07 0.17
CA LEU A 162 23.58 15.22 1.07
C LEU A 162 24.89 14.72 0.44
N ALA A 163 24.84 13.62 -0.31
CA ALA A 163 26.02 13.11 -1.04
C ALA A 163 26.50 14.08 -2.12
N GLU A 164 25.56 14.64 -2.90
CA GLU A 164 25.85 15.66 -3.91
C GLU A 164 26.43 16.94 -3.31
N ALA A 165 25.91 17.37 -2.14
CA ALA A 165 26.37 18.58 -1.46
C ALA A 165 27.71 18.41 -0.75
N SER A 166 27.96 17.25 -0.12
CA SER A 166 29.18 16.99 0.65
C SER A 166 30.34 16.41 -0.17
N GLY A 167 30.06 15.85 -1.35
CA GLY A 167 31.02 15.10 -2.15
C GLY A 167 31.41 13.73 -1.58
N LEU A 168 30.73 13.28 -0.53
CA LEU A 168 30.98 11.97 0.06
C LEU A 168 30.29 10.85 -0.76
N PRO A 169 30.84 9.64 -0.76
CA PRO A 169 30.14 8.49 -1.32
C PRO A 169 28.78 8.28 -0.66
N LEU A 170 27.76 7.94 -1.46
CA LEU A 170 26.39 7.75 -0.98
C LEU A 170 26.32 6.74 0.19
N ALA A 171 27.07 5.64 0.12
CA ALA A 171 27.13 4.64 1.19
C ALA A 171 27.64 5.20 2.52
N GLU A 172 28.57 6.16 2.48
CA GLU A 172 29.08 6.83 3.67
C GLU A 172 28.01 7.75 4.27
N VAL A 173 27.32 8.53 3.43
CA VAL A 173 26.19 9.36 3.84
C VAL A 173 25.11 8.52 4.50
N TYR A 174 24.75 7.38 3.92
CA TYR A 174 23.80 6.44 4.52
C TYR A 174 24.21 6.02 5.92
N ARG A 175 25.48 5.64 6.11
CA ARG A 175 26.01 5.23 7.42
C ARG A 175 25.93 6.35 8.46
N ILE A 176 26.26 7.58 8.07
CA ILE A 176 26.20 8.77 8.95
C ILE A 176 24.75 9.07 9.33
N VAL A 177 23.87 9.20 8.34
CA VAL A 177 22.46 9.55 8.55
C VAL A 177 21.74 8.47 9.36
N GLN A 178 22.06 7.20 9.18
CA GLN A 178 21.49 6.13 9.97
C GLN A 178 21.91 6.23 11.44
N ALA A 179 23.21 6.36 11.72
CA ALA A 179 23.72 6.42 13.09
C ALA A 179 23.18 7.65 13.86
N GLU A 180 23.13 8.81 13.18
CA GLU A 180 22.62 10.04 13.77
C GLU A 180 21.08 9.99 13.94
N GLY A 181 20.35 9.39 13.00
CA GLY A 181 18.91 9.15 13.10
C GLY A 181 18.54 8.21 14.24
N GLU A 182 19.30 7.16 14.48
CA GLU A 182 19.14 6.26 15.64
C GLU A 182 19.35 7.03 16.97
N ALA A 183 20.37 7.87 17.03
CA ALA A 183 20.65 8.71 18.20
C ALA A 183 19.54 9.75 18.45
N GLU A 184 19.02 10.36 17.40
CA GLU A 184 17.91 11.32 17.50
C GLU A 184 16.62 10.65 17.95
N LEU A 185 16.29 9.46 17.42
CA LEU A 185 15.14 8.69 17.85
C LEU A 185 15.23 8.35 19.34
N GLY A 186 16.39 7.90 19.82
CA GLY A 186 16.60 7.59 21.22
C GLY A 186 16.41 8.80 22.14
N ARG A 187 16.78 10.00 21.69
CA ARG A 187 16.52 11.25 22.43
C ARG A 187 15.04 11.61 22.49
N ARG A 188 14.27 11.34 21.44
CA ARG A 188 12.81 11.61 21.41
C ARG A 188 12.02 10.64 22.26
N ASP A 189 12.35 9.35 22.18
CA ASP A 189 11.64 8.30 22.93
C ASP A 189 11.94 8.34 24.45
N SER A 190 12.97 9.12 24.87
CA SER A 190 13.35 9.32 26.29
C SER A 190 12.71 10.56 26.94
N ARG A 191 11.94 11.35 26.20
CA ARG A 191 11.22 12.54 26.69
C ARG A 191 9.76 12.27 26.92
#